data_f0a3237b8be0228a111e62aee6abdc4c
#
_entry.id   f0a3237b8be0228a111e62aee6abdc4c
#
_cell.length_a   1.000
_cell.length_b   1.000
_cell.length_c   1.000
_cell.angle_alpha   90.00
_cell.angle_beta   90.00
_cell.angle_gamma   90.00
#
_symmetry.space_group_name_H-M   'P 1'
#
loop_
_entity.id
_entity.type
_entity.pdbx_description
1 polymer ?
#
loop_
_entity_poly.entity_id
_entity_poly.type
_entity_poly.pdbx_seq_one_letter_code
_entity_poly.pdbx_strand_id
1 'polypeptide(L)'
;MLRRPQAGDVEARLAIGREPEIHRMFGGSASFTRPYGQVDAAAWLQRIIEHPAAWIINRDGLVGEVRLDNVNHCDRRASFAIGILDPKLLGQGLGTAATKLVLAYAFGALALHRISLRVLAFNERAVASYLKCGFSVEGREREAALIDGEWHDDIMMGVLTHEFSSLTDMPQGK
;
A
#
# COMPACT_ATOMS: atom_id res chain seq x y z
N MET A 1 5.07 -12.27 4.33
CA MET A 1 5.69 -12.68 3.04
C MET A 1 4.82 -12.18 1.90
N LEU A 2 5.42 -11.82 0.75
CA LEU A 2 4.66 -11.49 -0.45
C LEU A 2 4.48 -12.73 -1.31
N ARG A 3 3.29 -12.92 -1.90
CA ARG A 3 2.99 -14.02 -2.83
C ARG A 3 2.06 -13.56 -3.95
N ARG A 4 1.97 -14.36 -4.99
CA ARG A 4 0.96 -14.14 -6.04
C ARG A 4 -0.44 -14.48 -5.51
N PRO A 5 -1.50 -13.85 -6.07
CA PRO A 5 -2.88 -14.16 -5.70
C PRO A 5 -3.27 -15.60 -6.02
N GLN A 6 -4.20 -16.17 -5.27
CA GLN A 6 -4.73 -17.53 -5.40
C GLN A 6 -6.25 -17.51 -5.32
N ALA A 7 -6.93 -18.50 -5.88
CA ALA A 7 -8.40 -18.56 -5.90
C ALA A 7 -9.03 -18.46 -4.49
N GLY A 8 -8.42 -19.09 -3.49
CA GLY A 8 -8.90 -19.05 -2.09
C GLY A 8 -8.82 -17.66 -1.43
N ASP A 9 -8.19 -16.68 -2.07
CA ASP A 9 -8.15 -15.31 -1.55
C ASP A 9 -9.50 -14.59 -1.65
N VAL A 10 -10.44 -15.09 -2.48
CA VAL A 10 -11.81 -14.56 -2.55
C VAL A 10 -12.51 -14.80 -1.22
N GLU A 11 -12.49 -16.03 -0.72
CA GLU A 11 -13.13 -16.41 0.54
C GLU A 11 -12.49 -15.70 1.72
N ALA A 12 -11.16 -15.64 1.75
CA ALA A 12 -10.42 -14.91 2.78
C ALA A 12 -10.74 -13.41 2.77
N ARG A 13 -10.83 -12.79 1.59
CA ARG A 13 -11.20 -11.38 1.44
C ARG A 13 -12.64 -11.11 1.86
N LEU A 14 -13.55 -12.02 1.51
CA LEU A 14 -14.95 -11.94 1.90
C LEU A 14 -15.11 -12.05 3.42
N ALA A 15 -14.37 -12.96 4.06
CA ALA A 15 -14.39 -13.13 5.52
C ALA A 15 -13.89 -11.88 6.28
N ILE A 16 -12.91 -11.14 5.75
CA ILE A 16 -12.47 -9.86 6.31
C ILE A 16 -13.56 -8.79 6.14
N GLY A 17 -14.28 -8.81 5.02
CA GLY A 17 -15.31 -7.82 4.73
C GLY A 17 -14.76 -6.43 4.42
N ARG A 18 -15.57 -5.40 4.65
CA ARG A 18 -15.20 -4.00 4.50
C ARG A 18 -15.21 -3.32 5.86
N GLU A 19 -14.03 -3.04 6.38
CA GLU A 19 -13.86 -2.34 7.63
C GLU A 19 -13.92 -0.82 7.39
N PRO A 20 -14.84 -0.08 8.04
CA PRO A 20 -15.04 1.34 7.78
C PRO A 20 -13.78 2.19 7.97
N GLU A 21 -13.02 1.93 9.05
CA GLU A 21 -11.76 2.62 9.32
C GLU A 21 -10.75 2.42 8.19
N ILE A 22 -10.56 1.17 7.76
CA ILE A 22 -9.66 0.85 6.65
C ILE A 22 -10.14 1.51 5.35
N HIS A 23 -11.45 1.45 5.08
CA HIS A 23 -12.02 2.05 3.88
C HIS A 23 -11.80 3.57 3.84
N ARG A 24 -11.97 4.25 4.98
CA ARG A 24 -11.70 5.69 5.12
C ARG A 24 -10.23 6.03 4.87
N MET A 25 -9.29 5.18 5.32
CA MET A 25 -7.85 5.39 5.08
C MET A 25 -7.45 5.28 3.60
N PHE A 26 -8.32 4.72 2.76
CA PHE A 26 -8.18 4.68 1.31
C PHE A 26 -8.98 5.78 0.58
N GLY A 27 -9.52 6.74 1.29
CA GLY A 27 -10.34 7.81 0.72
C GLY A 27 -11.79 7.42 0.45
N GLY A 28 -12.24 6.29 0.98
CA GLY A 28 -13.64 5.86 0.89
C GLY A 28 -14.53 6.51 1.96
N SER A 29 -15.83 6.62 1.66
CA SER A 29 -16.81 7.13 2.61
C SER A 29 -17.09 6.14 3.73
N ALA A 30 -17.12 6.61 4.99
CA ALA A 30 -17.53 5.79 6.13
C ALA A 30 -19.04 5.47 6.11
N SER A 31 -19.85 6.31 5.43
CA SER A 31 -21.30 6.12 5.26
C SER A 31 -21.66 5.05 4.21
N PHE A 32 -20.67 4.39 3.63
CA PHE A 32 -20.91 3.33 2.66
C PHE A 32 -21.60 2.12 3.30
N THR A 33 -22.90 1.98 3.07
CA THR A 33 -23.77 1.00 3.73
C THR A 33 -23.94 -0.33 3.01
N ARG A 34 -23.52 -0.42 1.73
CA ARG A 34 -23.66 -1.66 0.96
C ARG A 34 -22.75 -2.77 1.52
N PRO A 35 -23.31 -3.95 1.88
CA PRO A 35 -22.49 -5.08 2.34
C PRO A 35 -21.40 -5.45 1.31
N TYR A 36 -20.24 -5.83 1.79
CA TYR A 36 -19.17 -6.39 0.97
C TYR A 36 -19.50 -7.84 0.64
N GLY A 37 -19.78 -8.12 -0.63
CA GLY A 37 -20.26 -9.43 -1.07
C GLY A 37 -19.25 -10.19 -1.94
N GLN A 38 -19.66 -11.39 -2.37
CA GLN A 38 -18.86 -12.29 -3.21
C GLN A 38 -18.38 -11.60 -4.51
N VAL A 39 -19.25 -10.81 -5.13
CA VAL A 39 -18.91 -10.07 -6.36
C VAL A 39 -17.78 -9.06 -6.12
N ASP A 40 -17.79 -8.38 -4.98
CA ASP A 40 -16.76 -7.40 -4.62
C ASP A 40 -15.41 -8.08 -4.36
N ALA A 41 -15.42 -9.22 -3.66
CA ALA A 41 -14.24 -10.00 -3.36
C ALA A 41 -13.62 -10.61 -4.64
N ALA A 42 -14.45 -11.13 -5.54
CA ALA A 42 -14.02 -11.64 -6.82
C ALA A 42 -13.42 -10.54 -7.72
N ALA A 43 -14.08 -9.37 -7.81
CA ALA A 43 -13.58 -8.23 -8.56
C ALA A 43 -12.26 -7.68 -7.98
N TRP A 44 -12.12 -7.66 -6.64
CA TRP A 44 -10.87 -7.31 -5.99
C TRP A 44 -9.74 -8.27 -6.36
N LEU A 45 -9.98 -9.59 -6.30
CA LEU A 45 -8.97 -10.59 -6.66
C LEU A 45 -8.58 -10.50 -8.14
N GLN A 46 -9.57 -10.36 -9.03
CA GLN A 46 -9.33 -10.25 -10.47
C GLN A 46 -8.42 -9.05 -10.79
N ARG A 47 -8.66 -7.89 -10.16
CA ARG A 47 -7.80 -6.71 -10.32
C ARG A 47 -6.35 -6.99 -9.93
N ILE A 48 -6.11 -7.77 -8.86
CA ILE A 48 -4.74 -8.10 -8.43
C ILE A 48 -4.12 -9.13 -9.38
N ILE A 49 -4.88 -10.10 -9.89
CA ILE A 49 -4.40 -11.10 -10.85
C ILE A 49 -3.95 -10.44 -12.16
N GLU A 50 -4.75 -9.51 -12.67
CA GLU A 50 -4.49 -8.80 -13.93
C GLU A 50 -3.38 -7.73 -13.78
N HIS A 51 -3.09 -7.32 -12.57
CA HIS A 51 -2.08 -6.30 -12.33
C HIS A 51 -0.66 -6.86 -12.50
N PRO A 52 0.20 -6.25 -13.34
CA PRO A 52 1.53 -6.78 -13.65
C PRO A 52 2.48 -6.82 -12.45
N ALA A 53 2.30 -5.91 -11.50
CA ALA A 53 3.17 -5.74 -10.34
C ALA A 53 2.35 -5.59 -9.04
N ALA A 54 1.52 -6.60 -8.72
CA ALA A 54 0.75 -6.67 -7.49
C ALA A 54 0.95 -8.01 -6.77
N TRP A 55 0.90 -7.97 -5.45
CA TRP A 55 1.10 -9.11 -4.56
C TRP A 55 0.11 -9.10 -3.40
N ILE A 56 -0.19 -10.28 -2.91
CA ILE A 56 -0.84 -10.50 -1.63
C ILE A 56 0.20 -10.45 -0.51
N ILE A 57 -0.11 -9.71 0.54
CA ILE A 57 0.61 -9.75 1.81
C ILE A 57 0.02 -10.90 2.61
N ASN A 58 0.86 -11.88 2.94
CA ASN A 58 0.45 -13.11 3.63
C ASN A 58 1.24 -13.32 4.92
N ARG A 59 0.52 -13.57 6.02
CA ARG A 59 1.03 -14.03 7.30
C ARG A 59 -0.03 -14.92 7.93
N ASP A 60 0.13 -16.24 7.80
CA ASP A 60 -0.85 -17.24 8.28
C ASP A 60 -2.27 -17.02 7.69
N GLY A 61 -2.35 -16.41 6.51
CA GLY A 61 -3.57 -16.00 5.82
C GLY A 61 -3.43 -14.65 5.11
N LEU A 62 -4.52 -14.19 4.52
CA LEU A 62 -4.61 -12.89 3.84
C LEU A 62 -4.48 -11.74 4.84
N VAL A 63 -3.49 -10.89 4.64
CA VAL A 63 -3.27 -9.65 5.42
C VAL A 63 -3.68 -8.42 4.63
N GLY A 64 -3.36 -8.41 3.33
CA GLY A 64 -3.55 -7.24 2.50
C GLY A 64 -3.00 -7.40 1.09
N GLU A 65 -2.90 -6.28 0.40
CA GLU A 65 -2.35 -6.18 -0.95
C GLU A 65 -1.29 -5.08 -1.03
N VAL A 66 -0.36 -5.24 -1.97
CA VAL A 66 0.64 -4.21 -2.30
C VAL A 66 0.92 -4.24 -3.79
N ARG A 67 1.17 -3.07 -4.40
CA ARG A 67 1.41 -2.98 -5.84
C ARG A 67 2.30 -1.79 -6.22
N LEU A 68 2.84 -1.88 -7.43
CA LEU A 68 3.51 -0.79 -8.13
C LEU A 68 2.66 -0.38 -9.33
N ASP A 69 2.04 0.78 -9.26
CA ASP A 69 1.23 1.36 -10.33
C ASP A 69 2.09 2.23 -11.24
N ASN A 70 1.64 2.43 -12.49
CA ASN A 70 2.25 3.37 -13.44
C ASN A 70 3.76 3.17 -13.63
N VAL A 71 4.20 1.91 -13.74
CA VAL A 71 5.62 1.61 -13.97
C VAL A 71 6.06 2.19 -15.31
N ASN A 72 6.97 3.16 -15.26
CA ASN A 72 7.57 3.81 -16.42
C ASN A 72 9.06 3.47 -16.49
N HIS A 73 9.42 2.60 -17.43
CA HIS A 73 10.80 2.15 -17.60
C HIS A 73 11.71 3.20 -18.24
N CYS A 74 11.15 4.17 -18.99
CA CYS A 74 11.94 5.26 -19.58
C CYS A 74 12.41 6.23 -18.49
N ASP A 75 11.47 6.67 -17.63
CA ASP A 75 11.78 7.58 -16.51
C ASP A 75 12.26 6.79 -15.26
N ARG A 76 12.23 5.46 -15.31
CA ARG A 76 12.62 4.56 -14.22
C ARG A 76 11.90 4.87 -12.90
N ARG A 77 10.57 5.04 -12.96
CA ARG A 77 9.73 5.40 -11.80
C ARG A 77 8.45 4.59 -11.75
N ALA A 78 7.86 4.51 -10.55
CA ALA A 78 6.52 3.95 -10.34
C ALA A 78 5.83 4.64 -9.15
N SER A 79 4.52 4.44 -9.04
CA SER A 79 3.73 4.79 -7.87
C SER A 79 3.54 3.55 -7.00
N PHE A 80 3.56 3.73 -5.68
CA PHE A 80 3.41 2.65 -4.71
C PHE A 80 2.04 2.73 -4.03
N ALA A 81 1.39 1.59 -3.85
CA ALA A 81 0.17 1.49 -3.08
C ALA A 81 0.16 0.21 -2.24
N ILE A 82 -0.33 0.31 -0.99
CA ILE A 82 -0.43 -0.80 -0.04
C ILE A 82 -1.69 -0.69 0.81
N GLY A 83 -2.29 -1.82 1.13
CA GLY A 83 -3.41 -1.91 2.05
C GLY A 83 -3.30 -3.11 2.99
N ILE A 84 -3.37 -2.85 4.30
CA ILE A 84 -3.66 -3.85 5.32
C ILE A 84 -5.17 -3.86 5.51
N LEU A 85 -5.82 -5.00 5.32
CA LEU A 85 -7.28 -5.11 5.21
C LEU A 85 -7.99 -5.37 6.55
N ASP A 86 -7.29 -5.97 7.53
CA ASP A 86 -7.82 -6.24 8.85
C ASP A 86 -7.24 -5.24 9.87
N PRO A 87 -8.07 -4.43 10.55
CA PRO A 87 -7.60 -3.46 11.54
C PRO A 87 -6.85 -4.12 12.70
N LYS A 88 -7.13 -5.38 13.04
CA LYS A 88 -6.42 -6.13 14.08
C LYS A 88 -4.94 -6.38 13.75
N LEU A 89 -4.57 -6.31 12.48
CA LEU A 89 -3.21 -6.52 11.99
C LEU A 89 -2.42 -5.22 11.81
N LEU A 90 -3.06 -4.08 12.08
CA LEU A 90 -2.40 -2.77 12.04
C LEU A 90 -1.39 -2.63 13.19
N GLY A 91 -0.37 -1.80 12.99
CA GLY A 91 0.65 -1.53 14.03
C GLY A 91 1.66 -2.66 14.27
N GLN A 92 1.52 -3.83 13.61
CA GLN A 92 2.40 -4.99 13.79
C GLN A 92 3.62 -4.99 12.85
N GLY A 93 3.91 -3.90 12.16
CA GLY A 93 5.06 -3.79 11.24
C GLY A 93 4.88 -4.49 9.89
N LEU A 94 3.74 -5.16 9.63
CA LEU A 94 3.49 -5.92 8.40
C LEU A 94 3.55 -5.04 7.16
N GLY A 95 2.94 -3.84 7.21
CA GLY A 95 2.99 -2.87 6.12
C GLY A 95 4.41 -2.40 5.84
N THR A 96 5.19 -2.07 6.88
CA THR A 96 6.60 -1.67 6.75
C THR A 96 7.44 -2.78 6.13
N ALA A 97 7.28 -4.03 6.57
CA ALA A 97 8.01 -5.17 6.02
C ALA A 97 7.65 -5.42 4.54
N ALA A 98 6.36 -5.38 4.20
CA ALA A 98 5.90 -5.54 2.82
C ALA A 98 6.42 -4.40 1.91
N THR A 99 6.40 -3.15 2.39
CA THR A 99 6.94 -2.00 1.66
C THR A 99 8.42 -2.18 1.35
N LYS A 100 9.25 -2.57 2.34
CA LYS A 100 10.68 -2.80 2.12
C LYS A 100 10.94 -3.90 1.09
N LEU A 101 10.16 -4.98 1.08
CA LEU A 101 10.30 -6.04 0.07
C LEU A 101 9.98 -5.54 -1.34
N VAL A 102 8.92 -4.73 -1.50
CA VAL A 102 8.56 -4.16 -2.81
C VAL A 102 9.58 -3.14 -3.27
N LEU A 103 10.13 -2.30 -2.38
CA LEU A 103 11.18 -1.35 -2.73
C LEU A 103 12.47 -2.09 -3.17
N ALA A 104 12.85 -3.16 -2.47
CA ALA A 104 13.99 -3.99 -2.88
C ALA A 104 13.80 -4.60 -4.28
N TYR A 105 12.59 -5.07 -4.60
CA TYR A 105 12.24 -5.55 -5.93
C TYR A 105 12.26 -4.42 -6.99
N ALA A 106 11.67 -3.27 -6.67
CA ALA A 106 11.58 -2.13 -7.57
C ALA A 106 12.97 -1.57 -7.95
N PHE A 107 13.84 -1.40 -6.97
CA PHE A 107 15.18 -0.85 -7.20
C PHE A 107 16.17 -1.89 -7.72
N GLY A 108 16.03 -3.15 -7.30
CA GLY A 108 16.87 -4.26 -7.75
C GLY A 108 16.42 -4.82 -9.10
N ALA A 109 15.37 -5.65 -9.11
CA ALA A 109 14.96 -6.41 -10.29
C ALA A 109 14.38 -5.53 -11.43
N LEU A 110 13.63 -4.47 -11.09
CA LEU A 110 13.08 -3.54 -12.10
C LEU A 110 14.01 -2.40 -12.44
N ALA A 111 15.13 -2.23 -11.73
CA ALA A 111 16.11 -1.16 -11.88
C ALA A 111 15.48 0.24 -11.92
N LEU A 112 14.39 0.45 -11.15
CA LEU A 112 13.77 1.76 -11.05
C LEU A 112 14.67 2.72 -10.26
N HIS A 113 14.48 4.01 -10.47
CA HIS A 113 15.22 5.07 -9.79
C HIS A 113 14.41 5.74 -8.68
N ARG A 114 13.09 5.82 -8.88
CA ARG A 114 12.20 6.56 -7.99
C ARG A 114 10.89 5.81 -7.76
N ILE A 115 10.48 5.75 -6.50
CA ILE A 115 9.14 5.31 -6.10
C ILE A 115 8.45 6.46 -5.37
N SER A 116 7.23 6.79 -5.78
CA SER A 116 6.40 7.81 -5.14
C SER A 116 5.10 7.23 -4.61
N LEU A 117 4.48 7.91 -3.67
CA LEU A 117 3.15 7.61 -3.17
C LEU A 117 2.43 8.90 -2.75
N ARG A 118 1.12 8.80 -2.61
CA ARG A 118 0.31 9.77 -1.88
C ARG A 118 -0.41 9.09 -0.74
N VAL A 119 -0.63 9.80 0.35
CA VAL A 119 -1.30 9.30 1.54
C VAL A 119 -2.13 10.42 2.16
N LEU A 120 -3.36 10.12 2.59
CA LEU A 120 -4.20 11.08 3.30
C LEU A 120 -3.47 11.63 4.53
N ALA A 121 -3.45 12.96 4.68
CA ALA A 121 -2.67 13.63 5.73
C ALA A 121 -3.06 13.18 7.15
N PHE A 122 -4.31 12.79 7.38
CA PHE A 122 -4.77 12.27 8.67
C PHE A 122 -4.37 10.80 8.92
N ASN A 123 -3.82 10.08 7.92
CA ASN A 123 -3.32 8.73 8.09
C ASN A 123 -1.86 8.74 8.59
N GLU A 124 -1.66 9.34 9.77
CA GLU A 124 -0.33 9.51 10.39
C GLU A 124 0.42 8.19 10.56
N ARG A 125 -0.31 7.09 10.84
CA ARG A 125 0.27 5.75 10.95
C ARG A 125 0.94 5.30 9.65
N ALA A 126 0.29 5.54 8.50
CA ALA A 126 0.88 5.20 7.20
C ALA A 126 2.07 6.10 6.89
N VAL A 127 1.97 7.40 7.12
CA VAL A 127 3.08 8.36 6.97
C VAL A 127 4.30 7.89 7.78
N ALA A 128 4.11 7.57 9.07
CA ALA A 128 5.19 7.09 9.93
C ALA A 128 5.80 5.75 9.44
N SER A 129 4.98 4.87 8.85
CA SER A 129 5.45 3.61 8.25
C SER A 129 6.32 3.87 7.01
N TYR A 130 5.92 4.80 6.14
CA TYR A 130 6.68 5.16 4.94
C TYR A 130 8.00 5.84 5.27
N LEU A 131 8.04 6.74 6.26
CA LEU A 131 9.28 7.34 6.75
C LEU A 131 10.29 6.25 7.20
N LYS A 132 9.82 5.20 7.92
CA LYS A 132 10.66 4.05 8.32
C LYS A 132 11.16 3.21 7.13
N CYS A 133 10.56 3.36 5.96
CA CYS A 133 10.97 2.70 4.73
C CYS A 133 11.88 3.57 3.86
N GLY A 134 12.22 4.79 4.31
CA GLY A 134 13.10 5.71 3.60
C GLY A 134 12.38 6.72 2.70
N PHE A 135 11.06 6.74 2.68
CA PHE A 135 10.34 7.80 1.99
C PHE A 135 10.54 9.14 2.70
N SER A 136 10.69 10.20 1.91
CA SER A 136 10.71 11.59 2.36
C SER A 136 9.42 12.29 1.94
N VAL A 137 8.96 13.24 2.76
CA VAL A 137 7.84 14.12 2.38
C VAL A 137 8.32 15.13 1.35
N GLU A 138 7.65 15.19 0.20
CA GLU A 138 7.99 16.09 -0.89
C GLU A 138 7.01 17.26 -1.02
N GLY A 139 5.81 17.11 -0.44
CA GLY A 139 4.81 18.16 -0.46
C GLY A 139 3.49 17.77 0.13
N ARG A 140 2.56 18.71 0.12
CA ARG A 140 1.17 18.56 0.52
C ARG A 140 0.27 19.06 -0.60
N GLU A 141 -0.60 18.20 -1.08
CA GLU A 141 -1.67 18.55 -2.02
C GLU A 141 -2.92 18.89 -1.20
N ARG A 142 -3.26 20.18 -1.17
CA ARG A 142 -4.36 20.66 -0.35
C ARG A 142 -5.70 20.27 -0.96
N GLU A 143 -6.65 19.85 -0.11
CA GLU A 143 -8.03 19.55 -0.53
C GLU A 143 -8.10 18.53 -1.68
N ALA A 144 -7.19 17.53 -1.66
CA ALA A 144 -7.04 16.55 -2.72
C ALA A 144 -8.09 15.42 -2.69
N ALA A 145 -8.72 15.20 -1.53
CA ALA A 145 -9.72 14.15 -1.34
C ALA A 145 -10.98 14.70 -0.69
N LEU A 146 -12.17 14.39 -1.27
CA LEU A 146 -13.47 14.68 -0.67
C LEU A 146 -14.01 13.39 -0.04
N ILE A 147 -14.09 13.35 1.30
CA ILE A 147 -14.56 12.19 2.06
C ILE A 147 -15.69 12.64 2.99
N ASP A 148 -16.85 12.02 2.87
CA ASP A 148 -18.06 12.33 3.66
C ASP A 148 -18.44 13.83 3.70
N GLY A 149 -18.16 14.55 2.59
CA GLY A 149 -18.44 15.98 2.44
C GLY A 149 -17.37 16.92 3.00
N GLU A 150 -16.26 16.38 3.53
CA GLU A 150 -15.12 17.16 4.01
C GLU A 150 -13.92 17.02 3.08
N TRP A 151 -13.23 18.13 2.81
CA TRP A 151 -12.00 18.14 2.04
C TRP A 151 -10.79 17.78 2.92
N HIS A 152 -9.95 16.89 2.41
CA HIS A 152 -8.73 16.43 3.08
C HIS A 152 -7.52 16.61 2.20
N ASP A 153 -6.39 16.89 2.82
CA ASP A 153 -5.10 17.00 2.14
C ASP A 153 -4.48 15.62 1.95
N ASP A 154 -3.69 15.48 0.88
CA ASP A 154 -2.75 14.37 0.68
C ASP A 154 -1.31 14.81 0.96
N ILE A 155 -0.53 13.94 1.56
CA ILE A 155 0.92 14.05 1.67
C ILE A 155 1.54 13.30 0.50
N MET A 156 2.36 14.00 -0.27
CA MET A 156 3.15 13.44 -1.36
C MET A 156 4.50 12.98 -0.80
N MET A 157 4.87 11.73 -1.04
CA MET A 157 6.13 11.17 -0.56
C MET A 157 6.87 10.44 -1.68
N GLY A 158 8.20 10.47 -1.61
CA GLY A 158 9.08 9.79 -2.56
C GLY A 158 10.28 9.16 -1.89
N VAL A 159 10.87 8.15 -2.54
CA VAL A 159 12.14 7.55 -2.19
C VAL A 159 12.96 7.27 -3.44
N LEU A 160 14.25 7.56 -3.40
CA LEU A 160 15.19 7.32 -4.48
C LEU A 160 16.05 6.09 -4.19
N THR A 161 16.53 5.43 -5.26
CA THR A 161 17.28 4.17 -5.12
C THR A 161 18.49 4.31 -4.19
N HIS A 162 19.23 5.44 -4.25
CA HIS A 162 20.41 5.66 -3.41
C HIS A 162 20.05 5.91 -1.93
N GLU A 163 18.86 6.46 -1.63
CA GLU A 163 18.35 6.65 -0.28
C GLU A 163 17.99 5.30 0.37
N PHE A 164 17.36 4.41 -0.41
CA PHE A 164 16.99 3.07 0.04
C PHE A 164 18.24 2.20 0.31
N SER A 165 19.25 2.26 -0.55
CA SER A 165 20.50 1.52 -0.39
C SER A 165 21.23 1.90 0.89
N SER A 166 21.27 3.19 1.23
CA SER A 166 21.92 3.65 2.48
C SER A 166 21.23 3.14 3.75
N LEU A 167 19.93 2.85 3.68
CA LEU A 167 19.17 2.26 4.80
C LEU A 167 19.43 0.75 4.97
N THR A 168 19.73 0.04 3.89
CA THR A 168 20.03 -1.41 3.94
C THR A 168 21.45 -1.68 4.38
N ASP A 169 22.37 -0.74 4.15
CA ASP A 169 23.78 -0.84 4.52
C ASP A 169 24.06 -0.43 5.98
N MET A 170 23.07 0.15 6.69
CA MET A 170 23.22 0.42 8.11
C MET A 170 23.18 -0.88 8.92
N PRO A 171 24.18 -1.15 9.79
CA PRO A 171 24.15 -2.32 10.64
C PRO A 171 22.89 -2.29 11.50
N GLN A 172 22.09 -3.36 11.43
CA GLN A 172 20.93 -3.55 12.28
C GLN A 172 21.44 -3.57 13.73
N GLY A 173 21.24 -2.47 14.45
CA GLY A 173 21.62 -2.36 15.85
C GLY A 173 21.07 -3.54 16.65
N LYS A 174 21.95 -4.17 17.42
CA LYS A 174 21.65 -5.29 18.33
C LYS A 174 20.71 -4.85 19.43
#